data_9639a9cbe0cd338f671540fbcde19330
#
_entry.id   9639a9cbe0cd338f671540fbcde19330
#
_cell.length_a   1.000
_cell.length_b   1.000
_cell.length_c   1.000
_cell.angle_alpha   90.00
_cell.angle_beta   90.00
_cell.angle_gamma   90.00
#
_symmetry.space_group_name_H-M   'P 1'
#
loop_
_entity.id
_entity.type
_entity.pdbx_description
1 polymer ?
#
loop_
_entity_poly.entity_id
_entity_poly.type
_entity_poly.pdbx_seq_one_letter_code
_entity_poly.pdbx_strand_id
1 'polypeptide(L)'
;MSDHTSKIRSILKEHGRLTKDATSIEDAADLYQAGMTSHASVNVMLALEDHFDVEFPDRMLKRSVFESINSIEAALSELRLGAAA
;
A
#
# COMPACT_ATOMS: atom_id res chain seq x y z
N MET A 1 3.36 0.16 -17.33
CA MET A 1 3.71 0.17 -15.93
C MET A 1 3.15 1.37 -15.23
N SER A 2 2.61 1.15 -14.07
CA SER A 2 1.94 2.19 -13.31
C SER A 2 2.94 2.94 -12.43
N ASP A 3 2.92 4.26 -12.48
CA ASP A 3 3.72 5.08 -11.55
C ASP A 3 3.29 4.83 -10.12
N HIS A 4 2.02 4.46 -9.92
CA HIS A 4 1.50 4.14 -8.60
C HIS A 4 2.21 2.95 -7.99
N THR A 5 2.48 1.92 -8.77
CA THR A 5 3.19 0.74 -8.29
C THR A 5 4.59 1.10 -7.81
N SER A 6 5.30 1.92 -8.58
CA SER A 6 6.64 2.37 -8.19
C SER A 6 6.61 3.16 -6.88
N LYS A 7 5.63 4.02 -6.72
CA LYS A 7 5.49 4.81 -5.50
C LYS A 7 5.13 3.95 -4.31
N ILE A 8 4.23 2.98 -4.52
CA ILE A 8 3.86 2.04 -3.46
C ILE A 8 5.09 1.26 -3.00
N ARG A 9 5.91 0.79 -3.93
CA ARG A 9 7.14 0.07 -3.60
C ARG A 9 8.10 0.92 -2.79
N SER A 10 8.27 2.19 -3.16
CA SER A 10 9.12 3.11 -2.43
C SER A 10 8.64 3.31 -1.00
N ILE A 11 7.33 3.47 -0.83
CA ILE A 11 6.72 3.65 0.49
C ILE A 11 6.90 2.39 1.33
N LEU A 12 6.71 1.22 0.74
CA LEU A 12 6.91 -0.04 1.44
C LEU A 12 8.37 -0.20 1.87
N LYS A 13 9.30 0.21 1.03
CA LYS A 13 10.72 0.15 1.36
C LYS A 13 11.05 1.00 2.57
N GLU A 14 10.47 2.19 2.65
CA GLU A 14 10.76 3.12 3.73
C GLU A 14 9.99 2.81 5.02
N HIS A 15 8.75 2.37 4.91
CA HIS A 15 7.84 2.28 6.05
C HIS A 15 7.35 0.87 6.37
N GLY A 16 7.39 -0.05 5.41
CA GLY A 16 6.82 -1.39 5.59
C GLY A 16 7.66 -2.33 6.42
N ARG A 17 8.93 -2.04 6.58
CA ARG A 17 9.89 -2.85 7.35
C ARG A 17 9.93 -4.31 6.87
N LEU A 18 9.87 -4.48 5.56
CA LEU A 18 9.90 -5.81 4.97
C LEU A 18 11.27 -6.46 5.15
N THR A 19 11.29 -7.78 5.30
CA THR A 19 12.54 -8.54 5.33
C THR A 19 13.08 -8.77 3.93
N LYS A 20 12.24 -8.58 2.91
CA LYS A 20 12.60 -8.70 1.50
C LYS A 20 12.62 -7.32 0.86
N ASP A 21 13.35 -7.21 -0.25
CA ASP A 21 13.44 -5.96 -0.99
C ASP A 21 12.09 -5.62 -1.63
N ALA A 22 11.49 -4.50 -1.23
CA ALA A 22 10.20 -4.07 -1.75
C ALA A 22 10.22 -3.79 -3.24
N THR A 23 11.40 -3.51 -3.81
CA THR A 23 11.51 -3.24 -5.24
C THR A 23 11.50 -4.50 -6.09
N SER A 24 11.76 -5.66 -5.48
CA SER A 24 11.80 -6.94 -6.19
C SER A 24 10.72 -7.91 -5.79
N ILE A 25 9.91 -7.59 -4.77
CA ILE A 25 8.83 -8.45 -4.33
C ILE A 25 7.71 -8.47 -5.39
N GLU A 26 7.05 -9.60 -5.54
CA GLU A 26 5.98 -9.72 -6.53
C GLU A 26 4.75 -8.91 -6.12
N ASP A 27 4.01 -8.42 -7.12
CA ASP A 27 2.82 -7.60 -6.89
C ASP A 27 1.74 -8.32 -6.07
N ALA A 28 1.65 -9.63 -6.23
CA ALA A 28 0.65 -10.44 -5.53
C ALA A 28 1.17 -11.03 -4.22
N ALA A 29 2.43 -10.82 -3.89
CA ALA A 29 3.01 -11.40 -2.67
C ALA A 29 2.38 -10.80 -1.43
N ASP A 30 2.23 -11.64 -0.40
CA ASP A 30 1.67 -11.21 0.89
C ASP A 30 2.72 -10.40 1.66
N LEU A 31 2.44 -9.13 1.85
CA LEU A 31 3.37 -8.21 2.51
C LEU A 31 3.57 -8.56 3.98
N TYR A 32 2.53 -9.08 4.64
CA TYR A 32 2.66 -9.50 6.04
C TYR A 32 3.58 -10.71 6.16
N GLN A 33 3.51 -11.62 5.18
CA GLN A 33 4.42 -12.75 5.11
C GLN A 33 5.85 -12.28 4.84
N ALA A 34 6.00 -11.15 4.16
CA ALA A 34 7.31 -10.58 3.86
C ALA A 34 7.88 -9.77 5.03
N GLY A 35 7.17 -9.70 6.13
CA GLY A 35 7.68 -9.07 7.36
C GLY A 35 6.94 -7.82 7.82
N MET A 36 5.96 -7.35 7.06
CA MET A 36 5.22 -6.15 7.46
C MET A 36 4.32 -6.45 8.65
N THR A 37 4.53 -5.72 9.76
CA THR A 37 3.70 -5.85 10.95
C THR A 37 2.45 -4.99 10.80
N SER A 38 1.47 -5.21 11.69
CA SER A 38 0.28 -4.36 11.72
C SER A 38 0.65 -2.89 11.97
N HIS A 39 1.63 -2.67 12.84
CA HIS A 39 2.11 -1.32 13.12
C HIS A 39 2.73 -0.69 11.87
N ALA A 40 3.56 -1.45 11.17
CA ALA A 40 4.19 -0.96 9.95
C ALA A 40 3.14 -0.66 8.87
N SER A 41 2.08 -1.46 8.79
CA SER A 41 1.03 -1.22 7.80
C SER A 41 0.31 0.10 8.03
N VAL A 42 0.17 0.53 9.28
CA VAL A 42 -0.40 1.85 9.60
C VAL A 42 0.51 2.96 9.08
N ASN A 43 1.81 2.82 9.27
CA ASN A 43 2.78 3.80 8.75
C ASN A 43 2.75 3.85 7.23
N VAL A 44 2.62 2.69 6.58
CA VAL A 44 2.46 2.62 5.12
C VAL A 44 1.19 3.35 4.68
N MET A 45 0.08 3.09 5.37
CA MET A 45 -1.19 3.75 5.08
C MET A 45 -1.07 5.27 5.16
N LEU A 46 -0.47 5.77 6.23
CA LEU A 46 -0.33 7.22 6.42
C LEU A 46 0.56 7.84 5.33
N ALA A 47 1.62 7.14 4.95
CA ALA A 47 2.49 7.62 3.88
C ALA A 47 1.77 7.63 2.54
N LEU A 48 0.93 6.63 2.29
CA LEU A 48 0.14 6.58 1.06
C LEU A 48 -0.87 7.73 1.01
N GLU A 49 -1.53 8.00 2.13
CA GLU A 49 -2.49 9.11 2.21
C GLU A 49 -1.81 10.44 1.90
N ASP A 50 -0.65 10.64 2.48
CA ASP A 50 0.11 11.87 2.29
C ASP A 50 0.61 12.00 0.84
N HIS A 51 1.18 10.91 0.31
CA HIS A 51 1.79 10.95 -1.01
C HIS A 51 0.76 11.10 -2.14
N PHE A 52 -0.37 10.39 -2.03
CA PHE A 52 -1.39 10.40 -3.07
C PHE A 52 -2.53 11.38 -2.81
N ASP A 53 -2.46 12.08 -1.67
CA ASP A 53 -3.48 13.04 -1.28
C ASP A 53 -4.87 12.40 -1.23
N VAL A 54 -4.97 11.27 -0.55
CA VAL A 54 -6.22 10.52 -0.38
C VAL A 54 -6.40 10.18 1.10
N GLU A 55 -7.62 9.75 1.45
CA GLU A 55 -7.92 9.31 2.80
C GLU A 55 -8.63 7.97 2.72
N PHE A 56 -8.07 6.98 3.41
CA PHE A 56 -8.68 5.66 3.47
C PHE A 56 -9.86 5.68 4.42
N PRO A 57 -11.08 5.37 3.94
CA PRO A 57 -12.23 5.29 4.83
C PRO A 57 -12.16 4.04 5.71
N ASP A 58 -12.93 4.04 6.80
CA ASP A 58 -12.92 2.93 7.75
C ASP A 58 -13.17 1.57 7.09
N ARG A 59 -14.02 1.52 6.07
CA ARG A 59 -14.31 0.27 5.36
C ARG A 59 -13.09 -0.33 4.67
N MET A 60 -12.07 0.49 4.46
CA MET A 60 -10.82 0.04 3.82
C MET A 60 -9.68 -0.20 4.81
N LEU A 61 -9.91 0.04 6.11
CA LEU A 61 -8.88 -0.14 7.13
C LEU A 61 -8.88 -1.59 7.60
N LYS A 62 -8.51 -2.49 6.71
CA LYS A 62 -8.47 -3.92 6.99
C LYS A 62 -7.28 -4.56 6.31
N ARG A 63 -6.89 -5.72 6.86
CA ARG A 63 -5.71 -6.44 6.40
C ARG A 63 -5.72 -6.72 4.90
N SER A 64 -6.87 -7.09 4.35
CA SER A 64 -6.96 -7.46 2.94
C SER A 64 -6.61 -6.31 1.99
N VAL A 65 -6.75 -5.07 2.43
CA VAL A 65 -6.40 -3.90 1.61
C VAL A 65 -4.89 -3.74 1.51
N PHE A 66 -4.17 -4.04 2.59
CA PHE A 66 -2.73 -3.79 2.67
C PHE A 66 -1.87 -5.05 2.54
N GLU A 67 -2.47 -6.17 2.17
CA GLU A 67 -1.73 -7.43 2.14
C GLU A 67 -0.86 -7.63 0.90
N SER A 68 -1.09 -6.86 -0.17
CA SER A 68 -0.26 -6.97 -1.37
C SER A 68 -0.21 -5.63 -2.09
N ILE A 69 0.77 -5.48 -2.98
CA ILE A 69 0.88 -4.29 -3.81
C ILE A 69 -0.35 -4.16 -4.69
N ASN A 70 -0.83 -5.29 -5.24
CA ASN A 70 -2.05 -5.29 -6.05
C ASN A 70 -3.26 -4.78 -5.29
N SER A 71 -3.45 -5.21 -4.05
CA SER A 71 -4.61 -4.78 -3.27
C SER A 71 -4.51 -3.31 -2.87
N ILE A 72 -3.30 -2.83 -2.58
CA ILE A 72 -3.07 -1.41 -2.29
C ILE A 72 -3.38 -0.56 -3.52
N GLU A 73 -2.89 -1.00 -4.68
CA GLU A 73 -3.13 -0.27 -5.92
C GLU A 73 -4.62 -0.22 -6.26
N ALA A 74 -5.32 -1.32 -6.07
CA ALA A 74 -6.77 -1.36 -6.31
C ALA A 74 -7.51 -0.39 -5.38
N ALA A 75 -7.12 -0.33 -4.12
CA ALA A 75 -7.72 0.58 -3.16
C ALA A 75 -7.47 2.04 -3.54
N LEU A 76 -6.24 2.36 -3.94
CA LEU A 76 -5.91 3.73 -4.37
C LEU A 76 -6.69 4.12 -5.61
N SER A 77 -6.84 3.21 -6.56
CA SER A 77 -7.64 3.47 -7.77
C SER A 77 -9.09 3.77 -7.41
N GLU A 78 -9.66 2.99 -6.50
CA GLU A 78 -11.03 3.20 -6.07
C GLU A 78 -11.20 4.57 -5.41
N LEU A 79 -10.26 4.96 -4.55
CA LEU A 79 -10.33 6.25 -3.87
C LEU A 79 -10.17 7.41 -4.85
N ARG A 80 -9.29 7.28 -5.81
CA ARG A 80 -9.07 8.34 -6.80
C ARG A 80 -10.27 8.50 -7.72
N LEU A 81 -10.86 7.40 -8.15
CA LEU A 81 -12.08 7.45 -8.97
C LEU A 81 -13.23 8.07 -8.19
N GLY A 82 -13.37 7.70 -6.92
CA GLY A 82 -14.39 8.28 -6.06
C GLY A 82 -14.19 9.77 -5.86
N ALA A 83 -12.94 10.21 -5.71
CA ALA A 83 -12.63 11.63 -5.55
C ALA A 83 -12.88 12.41 -6.84
N ALA A 84 -12.72 11.77 -8.00
CA ALA A 84 -12.94 12.39 -9.29
C ALA A 84 -14.44 12.51 -9.64
N ALA A 85 -15.24 11.71 -9.01
CA ALA A 85 -16.68 11.73 -9.24
C ALA A 85 -17.30 12.88 -8.47
#